data_7307a863fcbb85d8075da488fca29b63
#
_entry.id   7307a863fcbb85d8075da488fca29b63
#
_cell.length_a   1.000
_cell.length_b   1.000
_cell.length_c   1.000
_cell.angle_alpha   90.00
_cell.angle_beta   90.00
_cell.angle_gamma   90.00
#
_symmetry.space_group_name_H-M   'P 1'
#
loop_
_entity.id
_entity.type
_entity.pdbx_description
1 polymer ?
#
loop_
_entity_poly.entity_id
_entity_poly.type
_entity_poly.pdbx_seq_one_letter_code
_entity_poly.pdbx_strand_id
1 'polypeptide(L)'
;MKLRAENLSRRYRGKYALNNVNFELSGGNVCLLLGPNGSGKTTLMKLIAGLVSPSGGSIELDGDPIGTATKRRVAYMPTENYFYNYMTVRDAGKYYADFFPDFDRAAYENRAQRAELPLDGRIRTLSSGMGAKLRLSLALSRDAAVMMFDEPINGVDMITRDWVIDEIAARKDSGRILLISTHLVEQVEGLANRALFLSHGELVRAGSLDEVRSGRALEDVYREIYGGEAGC
;
A
#
# COMPACT_ATOMS: atom_id res chain seq x y z
N MET A 1 3.66 10.99 -14.65
CA MET A 1 4.19 10.08 -13.64
C MET A 1 3.78 8.67 -14.00
N LYS A 2 4.74 7.73 -13.99
CA LYS A 2 4.56 6.36 -14.47
C LYS A 2 5.40 5.41 -13.61
N LEU A 3 4.77 4.37 -13.07
CA LEU A 3 5.41 3.24 -12.38
C LEU A 3 5.29 2.02 -13.29
N ARG A 4 6.40 1.42 -13.69
CA ARG A 4 6.46 0.30 -14.63
C ARG A 4 7.28 -0.85 -14.07
N ALA A 5 6.77 -2.06 -14.21
CA ALA A 5 7.50 -3.29 -13.92
C ALA A 5 7.55 -4.17 -15.16
N GLU A 6 8.74 -4.71 -15.48
CA GLU A 6 8.98 -5.60 -16.61
C GLU A 6 9.68 -6.87 -16.16
N ASN A 7 9.03 -8.02 -16.40
CA ASN A 7 9.52 -9.36 -16.05
C ASN A 7 9.98 -9.44 -14.59
N LEU A 8 9.34 -8.64 -13.72
CA LEU A 8 9.76 -8.45 -12.33
C LEU A 8 9.63 -9.74 -11.53
N SER A 9 10.75 -10.19 -10.98
CA SER A 9 10.80 -11.44 -10.22
C SER A 9 11.55 -11.25 -8.90
N ARG A 10 11.09 -11.93 -7.85
CA ARG A 10 11.78 -11.99 -6.57
C ARG A 10 11.77 -13.40 -5.99
N ARG A 11 12.94 -13.88 -5.59
CA ARG A 11 13.12 -15.20 -4.97
C ARG A 11 13.59 -15.05 -3.53
N TYR A 12 13.07 -15.91 -2.66
CA TYR A 12 13.53 -16.09 -1.29
C TYR A 12 13.84 -17.56 -1.08
N ARG A 13 15.07 -17.89 -0.66
CA ARG A 13 15.49 -19.29 -0.38
C ARG A 13 15.09 -20.28 -1.50
N GLY A 14 15.27 -19.85 -2.76
CA GLY A 14 14.99 -20.70 -3.92
C GLY A 14 13.53 -20.68 -4.43
N LYS A 15 12.57 -20.16 -3.65
CA LYS A 15 11.15 -20.05 -4.05
C LYS A 15 10.84 -18.67 -4.60
N TYR A 16 10.03 -18.59 -5.66
CA TYR A 16 9.54 -17.32 -6.17
C TYR A 16 8.45 -16.77 -5.24
N ALA A 17 8.62 -15.55 -4.79
CA ALA A 17 7.57 -14.74 -4.17
C ALA A 17 6.87 -13.85 -5.21
N LEU A 18 7.61 -13.49 -6.29
CA LEU A 18 7.07 -12.91 -7.51
C LEU A 18 7.80 -13.54 -8.70
N ASN A 19 7.06 -13.83 -9.77
CA ASN A 19 7.55 -14.48 -10.97
C ASN A 19 7.01 -13.76 -12.21
N ASN A 20 7.90 -13.13 -12.97
CA ASN A 20 7.58 -12.50 -14.26
C ASN A 20 6.38 -11.53 -14.25
N VAL A 21 6.30 -10.69 -13.23
CA VAL A 21 5.21 -9.71 -13.06
C VAL A 21 5.45 -8.51 -13.98
N ASN A 22 4.42 -8.15 -14.77
CA ASN A 22 4.44 -7.04 -15.71
C ASN A 22 3.23 -6.13 -15.48
N PHE A 23 3.44 -4.85 -15.19
CA PHE A 23 2.36 -3.87 -15.07
C PHE A 23 2.86 -2.44 -15.30
N GLU A 24 1.90 -1.56 -15.56
CA GLU A 24 2.14 -0.11 -15.64
C GLU A 24 1.00 0.62 -14.92
N LEU A 25 1.37 1.57 -14.06
CA LEU A 25 0.45 2.49 -13.39
C LEU A 25 0.86 3.93 -13.71
N SER A 26 -0.13 4.78 -13.92
CA SER A 26 0.06 6.20 -14.24
C SER A 26 -0.48 7.08 -13.11
N GLY A 27 -0.05 8.34 -13.07
CA GLY A 27 -0.58 9.34 -12.16
C GLY A 27 -2.11 9.45 -12.27
N GLY A 28 -2.79 9.55 -11.12
CA GLY A 28 -4.25 9.47 -11.03
C GLY A 28 -4.80 8.05 -10.92
N ASN A 29 -3.94 7.01 -11.00
CA ASN A 29 -4.41 5.65 -10.72
C ASN A 29 -4.53 5.41 -9.20
N VAL A 30 -5.72 4.99 -8.79
CA VAL A 30 -5.96 4.31 -7.51
C VAL A 30 -6.13 2.83 -7.83
N CYS A 31 -5.10 2.05 -7.51
CA CYS A 31 -5.00 0.66 -7.90
C CYS A 31 -5.17 -0.27 -6.69
N LEU A 32 -6.07 -1.23 -6.78
CA LEU A 32 -6.17 -2.33 -5.83
C LEU A 32 -5.16 -3.43 -6.21
N LEU A 33 -4.38 -3.86 -5.25
CA LEU A 33 -3.51 -5.03 -5.35
C LEU A 33 -4.17 -6.18 -4.59
N LEU A 34 -4.83 -7.06 -5.30
CA LEU A 34 -5.71 -8.10 -4.79
C LEU A 34 -5.05 -9.46 -4.80
N GLY A 35 -5.40 -10.29 -3.84
CA GLY A 35 -4.93 -11.67 -3.74
C GLY A 35 -4.95 -12.20 -2.32
N PRO A 36 -4.93 -13.53 -2.14
CA PRO A 36 -4.90 -14.16 -0.82
C PRO A 36 -3.57 -13.88 -0.09
N ASN A 37 -3.51 -14.28 1.17
CA ASN A 37 -2.27 -14.22 1.94
C ASN A 37 -1.20 -15.10 1.27
N GLY A 38 0.02 -14.56 1.19
CA GLY A 38 1.13 -15.25 0.51
C GLY A 38 1.17 -15.10 -1.02
N SER A 39 0.22 -14.41 -1.68
CA SER A 39 0.22 -14.20 -3.13
C SER A 39 1.37 -13.33 -3.66
N GLY A 40 2.08 -12.59 -2.79
CA GLY A 40 3.20 -11.73 -3.19
C GLY A 40 2.96 -10.22 -3.05
N LYS A 41 1.78 -9.76 -2.60
CA LYS A 41 1.41 -8.33 -2.47
C LYS A 41 2.45 -7.51 -1.71
N THR A 42 2.77 -7.90 -0.48
CA THR A 42 3.78 -7.22 0.36
C THR A 42 5.18 -7.26 -0.29
N THR A 43 5.53 -8.33 -0.99
CA THR A 43 6.81 -8.42 -1.72
C THR A 43 6.86 -7.40 -2.86
N LEU A 44 5.78 -7.26 -3.63
CA LEU A 44 5.68 -6.25 -4.69
C LEU A 44 5.81 -4.84 -4.12
N MET A 45 5.09 -4.52 -3.05
CA MET A 45 5.19 -3.22 -2.39
C MET A 45 6.60 -2.94 -1.84
N LYS A 46 7.28 -3.95 -1.26
CA LYS A 46 8.68 -3.80 -0.80
C LYS A 46 9.65 -3.56 -1.95
N LEU A 47 9.43 -4.14 -3.13
CA LEU A 47 10.21 -3.86 -4.34
C LEU A 47 10.00 -2.41 -4.81
N ILE A 48 8.75 -1.94 -4.89
CA ILE A 48 8.42 -0.55 -5.25
C ILE A 48 9.02 0.44 -4.25
N ALA A 49 8.97 0.12 -2.95
CA ALA A 49 9.58 0.94 -1.89
C ALA A 49 11.11 0.89 -1.89
N GLY A 50 11.75 0.03 -2.71
CA GLY A 50 13.20 -0.17 -2.72
C GLY A 50 13.74 -0.78 -1.43
N LEU A 51 12.90 -1.47 -0.64
CA LEU A 51 13.29 -2.17 0.59
C LEU A 51 13.95 -3.52 0.29
N VAL A 52 13.67 -4.09 -0.86
CA VAL A 52 14.31 -5.29 -1.40
C VAL A 52 14.62 -5.08 -2.88
N SER A 53 15.65 -5.76 -3.38
CA SER A 53 16.03 -5.69 -4.79
C SER A 53 15.37 -6.83 -5.58
N PRO A 54 15.04 -6.66 -6.87
CA PRO A 54 14.55 -7.74 -7.72
C PRO A 54 15.62 -8.82 -7.88
N SER A 55 15.18 -10.07 -8.12
CA SER A 55 16.05 -11.18 -8.53
C SER A 55 16.12 -11.34 -10.04
N GLY A 56 15.24 -10.68 -10.79
CA GLY A 56 15.17 -10.62 -12.24
C GLY A 56 14.16 -9.57 -12.68
N GLY A 57 14.29 -9.12 -13.92
CA GLY A 57 13.48 -8.03 -14.47
C GLY A 57 13.84 -6.67 -13.90
N SER A 58 12.96 -5.70 -14.09
CA SER A 58 13.16 -4.31 -13.67
C SER A 58 11.88 -3.69 -13.12
N ILE A 59 12.05 -2.64 -12.33
CA ILE A 59 10.98 -1.77 -11.89
C ILE A 59 11.50 -0.33 -11.84
N GLU A 60 10.74 0.59 -12.39
CA GLU A 60 11.14 1.99 -12.56
C GLU A 60 10.00 2.96 -12.24
N LEU A 61 10.35 4.16 -11.82
CA LEU A 61 9.45 5.29 -11.61
C LEU A 61 9.91 6.46 -12.50
N ASP A 62 9.09 6.81 -13.52
CA ASP A 62 9.41 7.82 -14.56
C ASP A 62 10.71 7.56 -15.31
N GLY A 63 11.07 6.29 -15.54
CA GLY A 63 12.31 5.87 -16.20
C GLY A 63 13.50 5.72 -15.27
N ASP A 64 13.39 6.14 -14.01
CA ASP A 64 14.42 5.94 -13.01
C ASP A 64 14.25 4.56 -12.35
N PRO A 65 15.27 3.69 -12.32
CA PRO A 65 15.23 2.44 -11.57
C PRO A 65 14.94 2.69 -10.08
N ILE A 66 14.13 1.81 -9.48
CA ILE A 66 13.86 1.89 -8.04
C ILE A 66 15.16 1.76 -7.26
N GLY A 67 15.47 2.78 -6.47
CA GLY A 67 16.71 2.88 -5.70
C GLY A 67 16.71 4.09 -4.77
N THR A 68 17.90 4.55 -4.38
CA THR A 68 18.05 5.67 -3.42
C THR A 68 17.36 6.96 -3.91
N ALA A 69 17.44 7.27 -5.20
CA ALA A 69 16.83 8.48 -5.78
C ALA A 69 15.29 8.42 -5.74
N THR A 70 14.70 7.26 -6.01
CA THR A 70 13.25 7.09 -6.08
C THR A 70 12.59 6.88 -4.71
N LYS A 71 13.33 6.43 -3.68
CA LYS A 71 12.80 6.23 -2.31
C LYS A 71 12.15 7.48 -1.72
N ARG A 72 12.66 8.66 -2.08
CA ARG A 72 12.09 9.94 -1.63
C ARG A 72 10.71 10.20 -2.22
N ARG A 73 10.40 9.59 -3.36
CA ARG A 73 9.15 9.77 -4.11
C ARG A 73 8.10 8.70 -3.77
N VAL A 74 8.41 7.78 -2.85
CA VAL A 74 7.54 6.66 -2.46
C VAL A 74 7.25 6.75 -0.97
N ALA A 75 5.96 6.78 -0.61
CA ALA A 75 5.48 6.58 0.75
C ALA A 75 4.91 5.16 0.88
N TYR A 76 5.33 4.43 1.89
CA TYR A 76 4.89 3.07 2.15
C TYR A 76 4.39 2.92 3.58
N MET A 77 3.13 2.52 3.72
CA MET A 77 2.52 2.11 4.98
C MET A 77 2.53 0.58 5.05
N PRO A 78 3.40 -0.06 5.84
CA PRO A 78 3.40 -1.51 6.03
C PRO A 78 2.29 -1.95 6.98
N THR A 79 1.91 -3.23 6.91
CA THR A 79 0.93 -3.84 7.82
C THR A 79 1.44 -3.86 9.26
N GLU A 80 2.73 -4.15 9.45
CA GLU A 80 3.34 -4.30 10.77
C GLU A 80 3.80 -2.96 11.36
N ASN A 81 3.85 -2.91 12.69
CA ASN A 81 4.46 -1.80 13.41
C ASN A 81 6.00 -1.93 13.32
N TYR A 82 6.66 -0.85 12.89
CA TYR A 82 8.12 -0.79 12.70
C TYR A 82 8.80 0.26 13.59
N PHE A 83 8.07 0.80 14.56
CA PHE A 83 8.60 1.76 15.52
C PHE A 83 9.19 1.07 16.73
N TYR A 84 10.16 1.73 17.35
CA TYR A 84 10.71 1.27 18.62
C TYR A 84 9.67 1.39 19.74
N ASN A 85 9.65 0.43 20.64
CA ASN A 85 8.67 0.33 21.73
C ASN A 85 8.66 1.53 22.69
N TYR A 86 9.75 2.29 22.77
CA TYR A 86 9.87 3.47 23.62
C TYR A 86 9.36 4.76 22.97
N MET A 87 9.17 4.78 21.66
CA MET A 87 8.71 5.97 20.94
C MET A 87 7.28 6.34 21.30
N THR A 88 7.03 7.64 21.35
CA THR A 88 5.68 8.22 21.40
C THR A 88 5.15 8.46 19.98
N VAL A 89 3.85 8.73 19.86
CA VAL A 89 3.24 9.18 18.60
C VAL A 89 3.94 10.43 18.07
N ARG A 90 4.26 11.39 18.93
CA ARG A 90 5.02 12.60 18.58
C ARG A 90 6.43 12.28 18.08
N ASP A 91 7.11 11.32 18.70
CA ASP A 91 8.46 10.93 18.28
C ASP A 91 8.46 10.26 16.90
N ALA A 92 7.40 9.53 16.54
CA ALA A 92 7.25 8.99 15.19
C ALA A 92 7.19 10.10 14.14
N GLY A 93 6.47 11.19 14.42
CA GLY A 93 6.43 12.36 13.53
C GLY A 93 7.79 13.05 13.40
N LYS A 94 8.53 13.20 14.50
CA LYS A 94 9.90 13.75 14.47
C LYS A 94 10.83 12.85 13.65
N TYR A 95 10.77 11.54 13.90
CA TYR A 95 11.56 10.56 13.16
C TYR A 95 11.32 10.65 11.65
N TYR A 96 10.06 10.78 11.22
CA TYR A 96 9.75 10.96 9.80
C TYR A 96 10.29 12.29 9.26
N ALA A 97 10.17 13.39 10.00
CA ALA A 97 10.70 14.69 9.60
C ALA A 97 12.23 14.69 9.42
N ASP A 98 12.95 13.91 10.24
CA ASP A 98 14.41 13.80 10.16
C ASP A 98 14.87 13.01 8.91
N PHE A 99 14.09 12.01 8.46
CA PHE A 99 14.47 11.14 7.34
C PHE A 99 13.85 11.53 6.00
N PHE A 100 12.71 12.24 6.02
CA PHE A 100 11.96 12.58 4.82
C PHE A 100 11.78 14.10 4.71
N PRO A 101 12.57 14.76 3.85
CA PRO A 101 12.48 16.23 3.68
C PRO A 101 11.11 16.71 3.15
N ASP A 102 10.34 15.81 2.52
CA ASP A 102 8.99 16.05 2.01
C ASP A 102 7.89 15.78 3.05
N PHE A 103 8.25 15.50 4.30
CA PHE A 103 7.28 15.22 5.36
C PHE A 103 6.74 16.53 5.96
N ASP A 104 5.43 16.72 5.87
CA ASP A 104 4.73 17.84 6.50
C ASP A 104 4.35 17.49 7.94
N ARG A 105 5.16 17.99 8.87
CA ARG A 105 4.95 17.76 10.29
C ARG A 105 3.66 18.38 10.81
N ALA A 106 3.27 19.57 10.32
CA ALA A 106 2.04 20.24 10.74
C ALA A 106 0.80 19.44 10.27
N ALA A 107 0.83 18.98 9.03
CA ALA A 107 -0.22 18.10 8.51
C ALA A 107 -0.31 16.77 9.28
N TYR A 108 0.83 16.21 9.71
CA TYR A 108 0.86 15.02 10.56
C TYR A 108 0.22 15.27 11.92
N GLU A 109 0.62 16.32 12.63
CA GLU A 109 0.10 16.64 13.96
C GLU A 109 -1.41 16.91 13.91
N ASN A 110 -1.90 17.61 12.88
CA ASN A 110 -3.32 17.82 12.64
C ASN A 110 -4.07 16.50 12.41
N ARG A 111 -3.54 15.60 11.55
CA ARG A 111 -4.13 14.28 11.33
C ARG A 111 -4.16 13.44 12.59
N ALA A 112 -3.07 13.42 13.34
CA ALA A 112 -2.98 12.68 14.60
C ALA A 112 -4.03 13.15 15.62
N GLN A 113 -4.28 14.48 15.70
CA GLN A 113 -5.34 15.03 16.53
C GLN A 113 -6.74 14.62 16.05
N ARG A 114 -7.03 14.74 14.76
CA ARG A 114 -8.31 14.30 14.17
C ARG A 114 -8.54 12.79 14.33
N ALA A 115 -7.47 12.00 14.34
CA ALA A 115 -7.47 10.58 14.58
C ALA A 115 -7.60 10.22 16.07
N GLU A 116 -7.64 11.22 16.96
CA GLU A 116 -7.67 11.07 18.43
C GLU A 116 -6.47 10.28 18.99
N LEU A 117 -5.30 10.43 18.34
CA LEU A 117 -4.09 9.76 18.80
C LEU A 117 -3.45 10.53 19.97
N PRO A 118 -3.07 9.83 21.06
CA PRO A 118 -2.38 10.45 22.19
C PRO A 118 -0.94 10.80 21.78
N LEU A 119 -0.68 12.06 21.43
CA LEU A 119 0.62 12.48 20.90
C LEU A 119 1.80 12.12 21.81
N ASP A 120 1.62 12.20 23.14
CA ASP A 120 2.64 11.85 24.14
C ASP A 120 2.52 10.41 24.64
N GLY A 121 1.52 9.65 24.11
CA GLY A 121 1.34 8.23 24.38
C GLY A 121 2.38 7.36 23.67
N ARG A 122 2.81 6.28 24.33
CA ARG A 122 3.77 5.34 23.75
C ARG A 122 3.10 4.50 22.66
N ILE A 123 3.76 4.31 21.51
CA ILE A 123 3.23 3.54 20.37
C ILE A 123 2.86 2.11 20.77
N ARG A 124 3.62 1.48 21.67
CA ARG A 124 3.36 0.12 22.15
C ARG A 124 2.02 -0.04 22.89
N THR A 125 1.43 1.06 23.37
CA THR A 125 0.15 1.04 24.12
C THR A 125 -1.05 1.34 23.24
N LEU A 126 -0.85 1.62 21.96
CA LEU A 126 -1.92 1.89 21.01
C LEU A 126 -2.69 0.59 20.70
N SER A 127 -4.01 0.69 20.55
CA SER A 127 -4.82 -0.37 19.96
C SER A 127 -4.44 -0.63 18.50
N SER A 128 -4.87 -1.75 17.93
CA SER A 128 -4.66 -2.05 16.51
C SER A 128 -5.16 -0.94 15.59
N GLY A 129 -6.36 -0.42 15.86
CA GLY A 129 -6.94 0.70 15.12
C GLY A 129 -6.14 1.99 15.27
N MET A 130 -5.74 2.37 16.48
CA MET A 130 -4.87 3.53 16.69
C MET A 130 -3.51 3.36 16.00
N GLY A 131 -2.96 2.15 15.99
CA GLY A 131 -1.72 1.84 15.26
C GLY A 131 -1.88 2.01 13.74
N ALA A 132 -3.02 1.59 13.17
CA ALA A 132 -3.33 1.81 11.77
C ALA A 132 -3.47 3.30 11.44
N LYS A 133 -4.22 4.05 12.27
CA LYS A 133 -4.36 5.52 12.14
C LYS A 133 -3.01 6.23 12.20
N LEU A 134 -2.11 5.83 13.09
CA LEU A 134 -0.75 6.39 13.18
C LEU A 134 0.04 6.15 11.88
N ARG A 135 0.13 4.89 11.42
CA ARG A 135 0.88 4.55 10.21
C ARG A 135 0.34 5.28 8.98
N LEU A 136 -0.99 5.34 8.85
CA LEU A 136 -1.64 6.07 7.77
C LEU A 136 -1.34 7.58 7.83
N SER A 137 -1.46 8.19 9.02
CA SER A 137 -1.17 9.62 9.21
C SER A 137 0.25 9.97 8.80
N LEU A 138 1.22 9.13 9.12
CA LEU A 138 2.63 9.31 8.72
C LEU A 138 2.79 9.20 7.20
N ALA A 139 2.21 8.17 6.57
CA ALA A 139 2.32 7.96 5.12
C ALA A 139 1.66 9.11 4.34
N LEU A 140 0.46 9.55 4.76
CA LEU A 140 -0.28 10.64 4.11
C LEU A 140 0.30 12.04 4.37
N SER A 141 1.23 12.17 5.31
CA SER A 141 1.94 13.44 5.56
C SER A 141 3.22 13.57 4.76
N ARG A 142 3.50 12.61 3.87
CA ARG A 142 4.55 12.68 2.85
C ARG A 142 4.00 13.33 1.57
N ASP A 143 4.84 14.13 0.90
CA ASP A 143 4.56 14.60 -0.47
C ASP A 143 5.15 13.63 -1.51
N ALA A 144 4.71 12.38 -1.44
CA ALA A 144 5.22 11.31 -2.29
C ALA A 144 4.42 11.17 -3.58
N ALA A 145 5.09 10.82 -4.67
CA ALA A 145 4.51 10.55 -5.98
C ALA A 145 3.69 9.24 -5.99
N VAL A 146 4.20 8.23 -5.30
CA VAL A 146 3.56 6.92 -5.12
C VAL A 146 3.27 6.72 -3.64
N MET A 147 2.02 6.46 -3.29
CA MET A 147 1.61 6.13 -1.92
C MET A 147 1.08 4.71 -1.89
N MET A 148 1.60 3.90 -0.98
CA MET A 148 1.25 2.48 -0.88
C MET A 148 0.77 2.15 0.53
N PHE A 149 -0.35 1.43 0.59
CA PHE A 149 -1.00 1.04 1.83
C PHE A 149 -1.17 -0.49 1.85
N ASP A 150 -0.38 -1.16 2.70
CA ASP A 150 -0.37 -2.63 2.79
C ASP A 150 -1.37 -3.08 3.86
N GLU A 151 -2.50 -3.65 3.42
CA GLU A 151 -3.63 -4.10 4.25
C GLU A 151 -4.09 -3.03 5.26
N PRO A 152 -4.41 -1.78 4.83
CA PRO A 152 -4.60 -0.64 5.75
C PRO A 152 -5.79 -0.79 6.68
N ILE A 153 -6.79 -1.60 6.31
CA ILE A 153 -8.04 -1.82 7.06
C ILE A 153 -8.15 -3.21 7.69
N ASN A 154 -7.08 -4.01 7.63
CA ASN A 154 -7.11 -5.36 8.18
C ASN A 154 -7.05 -5.34 9.71
N GLY A 155 -7.96 -6.07 10.36
CA GLY A 155 -7.98 -6.22 11.82
C GLY A 155 -8.32 -4.96 12.61
N VAL A 156 -9.01 -3.99 11.98
CA VAL A 156 -9.53 -2.78 12.63
C VAL A 156 -11.05 -2.80 12.72
N ASP A 157 -11.60 -2.07 13.70
CA ASP A 157 -13.04 -1.88 13.84
C ASP A 157 -13.64 -1.02 12.70
N MET A 158 -14.97 -1.01 12.59
CA MET A 158 -15.69 -0.32 11.52
C MET A 158 -15.39 1.19 11.49
N ILE A 159 -15.39 1.85 12.65
CA ILE A 159 -15.16 3.31 12.73
C ILE A 159 -13.75 3.67 12.25
N THR A 160 -12.76 2.89 12.70
CA THR A 160 -11.36 3.06 12.25
C THR A 160 -11.23 2.80 10.75
N ARG A 161 -11.93 1.80 10.22
CA ARG A 161 -11.94 1.47 8.80
C ARG A 161 -12.48 2.63 7.97
N ASP A 162 -13.64 3.16 8.33
CA ASP A 162 -14.26 4.28 7.61
C ASP A 162 -13.33 5.49 7.60
N TRP A 163 -12.71 5.80 8.74
CA TRP A 163 -11.73 6.88 8.83
C TRP A 163 -10.52 6.65 7.89
N VAL A 164 -10.00 5.42 7.82
CA VAL A 164 -8.87 5.06 6.93
C VAL A 164 -9.27 5.24 5.46
N ILE A 165 -10.46 4.77 5.09
CA ILE A 165 -10.99 4.87 3.73
C ILE A 165 -11.15 6.34 3.33
N ASP A 166 -11.73 7.18 4.19
CA ASP A 166 -11.94 8.61 3.94
C ASP A 166 -10.62 9.37 3.77
N GLU A 167 -9.61 9.09 4.62
CA GLU A 167 -8.30 9.74 4.51
C GLU A 167 -7.54 9.33 3.23
N ILE A 168 -7.71 8.09 2.75
CA ILE A 168 -7.16 7.65 1.47
C ILE A 168 -7.95 8.26 0.31
N ALA A 169 -9.30 8.29 0.40
CA ALA A 169 -10.18 8.87 -0.61
C ALA A 169 -9.86 10.34 -0.88
N ALA A 170 -9.52 11.10 0.16
CA ALA A 170 -9.12 12.50 0.05
C ALA A 170 -7.84 12.71 -0.80
N ARG A 171 -7.10 11.65 -1.14
CA ARG A 171 -5.93 11.68 -2.02
C ARG A 171 -6.20 11.23 -3.45
N LYS A 172 -7.40 10.75 -3.77
CA LYS A 172 -7.75 10.17 -5.07
C LYS A 172 -7.43 11.11 -6.24
N ASP A 173 -7.80 12.37 -6.13
CA ASP A 173 -7.67 13.34 -7.22
C ASP A 173 -6.34 14.15 -7.17
N SER A 174 -5.36 13.64 -6.43
CA SER A 174 -4.08 14.33 -6.25
C SER A 174 -3.10 14.17 -7.42
N GLY A 175 -3.46 13.42 -8.47
CA GLY A 175 -2.57 13.10 -9.59
C GLY A 175 -1.46 12.09 -9.23
N ARG A 176 -1.47 11.54 -8.01
CA ARG A 176 -0.52 10.53 -7.52
C ARG A 176 -0.92 9.12 -7.95
N ILE A 177 0.00 8.17 -7.80
CA ILE A 177 -0.33 6.74 -7.86
C ILE A 177 -0.62 6.28 -6.42
N LEU A 178 -1.83 5.78 -6.18
CA LEU A 178 -2.20 5.13 -4.93
C LEU A 178 -2.29 3.61 -5.16
N LEU A 179 -1.60 2.82 -4.34
CA LEU A 179 -1.64 1.36 -4.40
C LEU A 179 -2.10 0.81 -3.05
N ILE A 180 -3.23 0.11 -3.04
CA ILE A 180 -3.85 -0.42 -1.83
C ILE A 180 -3.87 -1.94 -1.92
N SER A 181 -3.11 -2.64 -1.08
CA SER A 181 -3.24 -4.08 -0.97
C SER A 181 -4.38 -4.44 -0.03
N THR A 182 -5.20 -5.39 -0.43
CA THR A 182 -6.26 -5.92 0.43
C THR A 182 -6.82 -7.25 -0.09
N HIS A 183 -7.45 -7.98 0.80
CA HIS A 183 -8.35 -9.09 0.49
C HIS A 183 -9.83 -8.74 0.78
N LEU A 184 -10.09 -7.53 1.32
CA LEU A 184 -11.42 -7.00 1.66
C LEU A 184 -11.95 -6.09 0.53
N VAL A 185 -12.28 -6.71 -0.60
CA VAL A 185 -12.56 -6.04 -1.88
C VAL A 185 -13.71 -5.03 -1.79
N GLU A 186 -14.86 -5.45 -1.25
CA GLU A 186 -16.09 -4.63 -1.19
C GLU A 186 -15.90 -3.29 -0.50
N GLN A 187 -14.98 -3.23 0.47
CA GLN A 187 -14.81 -2.07 1.33
C GLN A 187 -14.02 -0.94 0.68
N VAL A 188 -13.18 -1.26 -0.32
CA VAL A 188 -12.27 -0.31 -0.96
C VAL A 188 -12.52 -0.14 -2.45
N GLU A 189 -13.43 -0.93 -3.02
CA GLU A 189 -13.73 -0.92 -4.45
C GLU A 189 -14.11 0.47 -4.97
N GLY A 190 -14.93 1.22 -4.21
CA GLY A 190 -15.35 2.57 -4.56
C GLY A 190 -14.22 3.61 -4.66
N LEU A 191 -13.03 3.32 -4.11
CA LEU A 191 -11.88 4.20 -4.20
C LEU A 191 -11.13 4.06 -5.52
N ALA A 192 -11.17 2.88 -6.13
CA ALA A 192 -10.24 2.47 -7.17
C ALA A 192 -10.75 2.74 -8.58
N ASN A 193 -9.82 2.85 -9.51
CA ASN A 193 -10.08 2.86 -10.94
C ASN A 193 -9.31 1.76 -11.68
N ARG A 194 -8.41 1.03 -10.98
CA ARG A 194 -7.65 -0.11 -11.52
C ARG A 194 -7.54 -1.24 -10.51
N ALA A 195 -7.28 -2.46 -11.00
CA ALA A 195 -6.96 -3.59 -10.16
C ALA A 195 -5.86 -4.47 -10.78
N LEU A 196 -5.03 -5.04 -9.89
CA LEU A 196 -4.01 -6.04 -10.17
C LEU A 196 -4.32 -7.26 -9.29
N PHE A 197 -4.48 -8.43 -9.88
CA PHE A 197 -4.76 -9.68 -9.17
C PHE A 197 -3.49 -10.55 -9.15
N LEU A 198 -2.97 -10.80 -7.97
CA LEU A 198 -1.79 -11.65 -7.74
C LEU A 198 -2.20 -13.01 -7.18
N SER A 199 -1.73 -14.09 -7.82
CA SER A 199 -1.83 -15.47 -7.32
C SER A 199 -0.47 -16.14 -7.44
N HIS A 200 0.00 -16.78 -6.36
CA HIS A 200 1.28 -17.52 -6.32
C HIS A 200 2.49 -16.75 -6.90
N GLY A 201 2.51 -15.43 -6.73
CA GLY A 201 3.57 -14.57 -7.24
C GLY A 201 3.43 -14.15 -8.70
N GLU A 202 2.36 -14.50 -9.37
CA GLU A 202 2.09 -14.13 -10.75
C GLU A 202 0.90 -13.18 -10.87
N LEU A 203 0.93 -12.30 -11.86
CA LEU A 203 -0.18 -11.40 -12.16
C LEU A 203 -1.16 -12.14 -13.09
N VAL A 204 -2.30 -12.55 -12.51
CA VAL A 204 -3.30 -13.37 -13.24
C VAL A 204 -4.36 -12.54 -13.96
N ARG A 205 -4.62 -11.31 -13.47
CA ARG A 205 -5.53 -10.36 -14.13
C ARG A 205 -5.11 -8.92 -13.76
N ALA A 206 -5.19 -7.99 -14.73
CA ALA A 206 -4.87 -6.58 -14.53
C ALA A 206 -5.67 -5.72 -15.52
N GLY A 207 -6.06 -4.51 -15.10
CA GLY A 207 -6.75 -3.57 -15.99
C GLY A 207 -7.45 -2.45 -15.23
N SER A 208 -8.21 -1.64 -15.94
CA SER A 208 -9.20 -0.75 -15.33
C SER A 208 -10.26 -1.58 -14.60
N LEU A 209 -10.96 -0.98 -13.63
CA LEU A 209 -12.02 -1.72 -12.92
C LEU A 209 -13.12 -2.18 -13.88
N ASP A 210 -13.48 -1.38 -14.88
CA ASP A 210 -14.50 -1.75 -15.86
C ASP A 210 -14.08 -2.96 -16.69
N GLU A 211 -12.83 -2.98 -17.19
CA GLU A 211 -12.27 -4.14 -17.92
C GLU A 211 -12.24 -5.40 -17.05
N VAL A 212 -11.76 -5.28 -15.82
CA VAL A 212 -11.62 -6.41 -14.90
C VAL A 212 -12.97 -6.96 -14.49
N ARG A 213 -13.93 -6.10 -14.18
CA ARG A 213 -15.28 -6.46 -13.75
C ARG A 213 -16.12 -7.11 -14.86
N SER A 214 -15.96 -6.65 -16.10
CA SER A 214 -16.76 -7.11 -17.24
C SER A 214 -18.27 -7.14 -16.92
N GLY A 215 -18.76 -6.08 -16.25
CA GLY A 215 -20.18 -5.93 -15.87
C GLY A 215 -20.62 -6.69 -14.60
N ARG A 216 -19.67 -7.32 -13.86
CA ARG A 216 -19.94 -8.02 -12.59
C ARG A 216 -19.44 -7.24 -11.37
N ALA A 217 -19.80 -7.68 -10.17
CA ALA A 217 -19.17 -7.18 -8.94
C ALA A 217 -17.69 -7.61 -8.87
N LEU A 218 -16.82 -6.74 -8.35
CA LEU A 218 -15.39 -7.07 -8.23
C LEU A 218 -15.16 -8.27 -7.29
N GLU A 219 -16.01 -8.43 -6.28
CA GLU A 219 -15.98 -9.58 -5.38
C GLU A 219 -16.25 -10.91 -6.09
N ASP A 220 -17.20 -10.94 -7.06
CA ASP A 220 -17.46 -12.14 -7.85
C ASP A 220 -16.26 -12.54 -8.69
N VAL A 221 -15.57 -11.55 -9.26
CA VAL A 221 -14.30 -11.76 -9.99
C VAL A 221 -13.21 -12.27 -9.04
N TYR A 222 -13.14 -11.73 -7.83
CA TYR A 222 -12.20 -12.19 -6.81
C TYR A 222 -12.48 -13.65 -6.43
N ARG A 223 -13.74 -13.99 -6.19
CA ARG A 223 -14.17 -15.37 -5.89
C ARG A 223 -13.91 -16.34 -7.03
N GLU A 224 -14.11 -15.92 -8.29
CA GLU A 224 -13.79 -16.73 -9.48
C GLU A 224 -12.31 -17.08 -9.54
N ILE A 225 -11.43 -16.08 -9.32
CA ILE A 225 -9.98 -16.26 -9.42
C ILE A 225 -9.43 -17.11 -8.26
N TYR A 226 -9.93 -16.91 -7.03
CA TYR A 226 -9.34 -17.50 -5.82
C TYR A 226 -10.23 -18.50 -5.10
N GLY A 227 -11.52 -18.62 -5.46
CA GLY A 227 -12.48 -19.50 -4.77
C GLY A 227 -12.17 -21.00 -4.88
N GLY A 228 -11.37 -21.40 -5.87
CA GLY A 228 -10.85 -22.77 -5.98
C GLY A 228 -9.65 -23.07 -5.09
N GLU A 229 -8.99 -22.05 -4.53
CA GLU A 229 -7.78 -22.21 -3.69
C GLU A 229 -8.10 -22.40 -2.18
N ALA A 230 -9.36 -22.20 -1.77
CA ALA A 230 -9.78 -22.32 -0.37
C ALA A 230 -9.97 -23.77 0.15
N GLY A 231 -9.58 -24.76 -0.63
CA GLY A 231 -9.83 -26.18 -0.38
C GLY A 231 -8.60 -27.08 -0.27
N CYS A 232 -7.39 -26.53 -0.03
CA CYS A 232 -6.19 -27.35 0.23
C CYS A 232 -5.50 -26.96 1.51
#